data_ae69ba337e7687be344886c25ffc08d3
#
_entry.id   ae69ba337e7687be344886c25ffc08d3
#
_cell.length_a   1.000
_cell.length_b   1.000
_cell.length_c   1.000
_cell.angle_alpha   90.00
_cell.angle_beta   90.00
_cell.angle_gamma   90.00
#
_symmetry.space_group_name_H-M   'P 1'
#
loop_
_entity.id
_entity.type
_entity.pdbx_description
1 polymer ?
#
loop_
_entity_poly.entity_id
_entity_poly.type
_entity_poly.pdbx_seq_one_letter_code
_entity_poly.pdbx_strand_id
1 'polypeptide(L)'
;MESEQRITWFKVDAYTVQQRKSWYSQVADAYNRARPRYPMKLVYRAVELAELDKNAIILEVGCGPGTPTTSFASLAFSMICLEPSLEACELARQNCAKYPDVEVKNITFEEWELEPTKFKAVLSATAFHWIPPEIGYPKAADALEDNGSLILMLNMQAQPDYEVYQVLHQVYQIHAPSLGQYETRETQEKNFRSFGKFAIDSGRFQDLISEELVCEVSYTINDYLTLLSTYSPYIALEQQNRDSLFAALREALEKNCGESIEVSYLSGFHIARKI
;
A
#
# COMPACT_ATOMS: atom_id res chain seq x y z
N MET A 1 -5.03 -4.58 32.19
CA MET A 1 -5.48 -4.61 30.78
C MET A 1 -4.84 -3.40 30.13
N GLU A 2 -3.67 -3.61 29.57
CA GLU A 2 -2.95 -2.59 28.82
C GLU A 2 -3.75 -2.28 27.55
N SER A 3 -4.09 -1.00 27.37
CA SER A 3 -4.71 -0.51 26.15
C SER A 3 -3.72 -0.79 25.02
N GLU A 4 -4.02 -1.78 24.18
CA GLU A 4 -3.33 -2.01 22.92
C GLU A 4 -3.21 -0.69 22.18
N GLN A 5 -1.98 -0.21 22.04
CA GLN A 5 -1.66 0.91 21.16
C GLN A 5 -2.11 0.51 19.75
N ARG A 6 -3.31 0.92 19.36
CA ARG A 6 -3.76 0.82 17.96
C ARG A 6 -2.68 1.50 17.11
N ILE A 7 -2.15 0.75 16.17
CA ILE A 7 -1.11 1.20 15.25
C ILE A 7 -1.60 2.50 14.62
N THR A 8 -0.88 3.59 14.81
CA THR A 8 -1.35 4.97 14.60
C THR A 8 -1.73 5.31 13.15
N TRP A 9 -1.33 4.49 12.17
CA TRP A 9 -1.68 4.67 10.75
C TRP A 9 -2.88 3.81 10.29
N PHE A 10 -3.47 2.98 11.17
CA PHE A 10 -4.74 2.28 10.99
C PHE A 10 -5.92 3.09 11.53
N LYS A 11 -6.11 4.30 11.05
CA LYS A 11 -7.30 5.10 11.40
C LYS A 11 -8.39 4.90 10.35
N VAL A 12 -8.86 3.65 10.15
CA VAL A 12 -10.02 3.37 9.28
C VAL A 12 -11.21 4.27 9.65
N ASP A 13 -11.40 4.51 10.95
CA ASP A 13 -12.51 5.31 11.48
C ASP A 13 -12.31 6.83 11.35
N ALA A 14 -11.11 7.30 10.99
CA ALA A 14 -10.84 8.74 10.93
C ALA A 14 -11.37 9.41 9.65
N TYR A 15 -11.65 8.61 8.59
CA TYR A 15 -12.00 9.16 7.28
C TYR A 15 -13.05 8.30 6.58
N THR A 16 -14.05 8.95 5.98
CA THR A 16 -15.09 8.25 5.23
C THR A 16 -14.54 7.63 3.95
N VAL A 17 -15.21 6.60 3.43
CA VAL A 17 -14.89 5.98 2.13
C VAL A 17 -14.84 7.04 1.02
N GLN A 18 -15.79 7.98 1.02
CA GLN A 18 -15.86 9.06 0.04
C GLN A 18 -14.65 10.01 0.12
N GLN A 19 -14.20 10.37 1.32
CA GLN A 19 -12.99 11.20 1.49
C GLN A 19 -11.75 10.49 0.95
N ARG A 20 -11.57 9.22 1.29
CA ARG A 20 -10.44 8.41 0.82
C ARG A 20 -10.44 8.29 -0.70
N LYS A 21 -11.60 7.97 -1.30
CA LYS A 21 -11.77 7.92 -2.76
C LYS A 21 -11.36 9.24 -3.42
N SER A 22 -11.84 10.37 -2.92
CA SER A 22 -11.51 11.70 -3.45
C SER A 22 -10.01 12.01 -3.33
N TRP A 23 -9.37 11.65 -2.24
CA TRP A 23 -7.94 11.87 -2.02
C TRP A 23 -7.08 11.12 -3.03
N TYR A 24 -7.33 9.82 -3.20
CA TYR A 24 -6.54 9.00 -4.12
C TYR A 24 -6.81 9.35 -5.58
N SER A 25 -8.02 9.81 -5.92
CA SER A 25 -8.32 10.36 -7.24
C SER A 25 -7.44 11.57 -7.56
N GLN A 26 -7.29 12.50 -6.61
CA GLN A 26 -6.48 13.71 -6.80
C GLN A 26 -4.98 13.43 -6.99
N VAL A 27 -4.46 12.35 -6.43
CA VAL A 27 -3.02 12.03 -6.45
C VAL A 27 -2.68 10.80 -7.29
N ALA A 28 -3.61 10.27 -8.08
CA ALA A 28 -3.44 9.01 -8.81
C ALA A 28 -2.19 9.03 -9.73
N ASP A 29 -1.97 10.10 -10.47
CA ASP A 29 -0.78 10.28 -11.33
C ASP A 29 0.50 10.37 -10.51
N ALA A 30 0.51 11.17 -9.45
CA ALA A 30 1.65 11.29 -8.55
C ALA A 30 1.98 9.95 -7.88
N TYR A 31 0.95 9.23 -7.43
CA TYR A 31 1.08 7.89 -6.88
C TYR A 31 1.70 6.92 -7.88
N ASN A 32 1.17 6.87 -9.11
CA ASN A 32 1.68 6.00 -10.17
C ASN A 32 3.15 6.28 -10.51
N ARG A 33 3.57 7.55 -10.47
CA ARG A 33 4.93 7.97 -10.78
C ARG A 33 5.90 7.75 -9.64
N ALA A 34 5.54 8.13 -8.41
CA ALA A 34 6.50 8.26 -7.32
C ALA A 34 6.54 7.08 -6.34
N ARG A 35 5.44 6.29 -6.21
CA ARG A 35 5.43 5.17 -5.26
C ARG A 35 6.38 4.06 -5.67
N PRO A 36 7.19 3.53 -4.72
CA PRO A 36 8.08 2.40 -4.99
C PRO A 36 7.31 1.18 -5.49
N ARG A 37 7.88 0.49 -6.48
CA ARG A 37 7.35 -0.78 -6.96
C ARG A 37 7.72 -1.91 -6.01
N TYR A 38 6.96 -3.00 -6.05
CA TYR A 38 7.29 -4.19 -5.29
C TYR A 38 8.43 -4.95 -5.95
N PRO A 39 9.49 -5.33 -5.22
CA PRO A 39 10.58 -6.13 -5.78
C PRO A 39 10.05 -7.46 -6.34
N MET A 40 10.43 -7.79 -7.58
CA MET A 40 9.99 -9.03 -8.23
C MET A 40 10.38 -10.29 -7.44
N LYS A 41 11.46 -10.23 -6.66
CA LYS A 41 11.83 -11.32 -5.74
C LYS A 41 10.73 -11.63 -4.73
N LEU A 42 10.05 -10.60 -4.17
CA LEU A 42 8.92 -10.79 -3.27
C LEU A 42 7.70 -11.33 -4.01
N VAL A 43 7.46 -10.85 -5.24
CA VAL A 43 6.34 -11.35 -6.07
C VAL A 43 6.50 -12.83 -6.38
N TYR A 44 7.69 -13.25 -6.85
CA TYR A 44 7.98 -14.67 -7.09
C TYR A 44 7.83 -15.51 -5.83
N ARG A 45 8.32 -15.02 -4.72
CA ARG A 45 8.23 -15.73 -3.45
C ARG A 45 6.78 -15.85 -2.96
N ALA A 46 5.98 -14.81 -3.13
CA ALA A 46 4.55 -14.84 -2.81
C ALA A 46 3.79 -15.86 -3.68
N VAL A 47 4.09 -15.90 -4.99
CA VAL A 47 3.52 -16.89 -5.92
C VAL A 47 3.87 -18.31 -5.51
N GLU A 48 5.13 -18.56 -5.14
CA GLU A 48 5.60 -19.88 -4.68
C GLU A 48 4.87 -20.33 -3.41
N LEU A 49 4.83 -19.46 -2.38
CA LEU A 49 4.24 -19.78 -1.08
C LEU A 49 2.70 -19.92 -1.13
N ALA A 50 2.05 -19.14 -1.99
CA ALA A 50 0.62 -19.25 -2.23
C ALA A 50 0.25 -20.38 -3.20
N GLU A 51 1.25 -21.12 -3.70
CA GLU A 51 1.08 -22.26 -4.63
C GLU A 51 0.23 -21.90 -5.87
N LEU A 52 0.49 -20.68 -6.43
CA LEU A 52 -0.25 -20.20 -7.59
C LEU A 52 0.26 -20.89 -8.86
N ASP A 53 -0.58 -21.64 -9.50
CA ASP A 53 -0.31 -22.21 -10.82
C ASP A 53 -0.76 -21.24 -11.94
N LYS A 54 -0.42 -21.56 -13.18
CA LYS A 54 -0.72 -20.72 -14.35
C LYS A 54 -2.23 -20.54 -14.65
N ASN A 55 -3.11 -21.34 -14.03
CA ASN A 55 -4.56 -21.23 -14.19
C ASN A 55 -5.19 -20.46 -13.02
N ALA A 56 -4.39 -20.05 -12.03
CA ALA A 56 -4.88 -19.34 -10.87
C ALA A 56 -5.54 -18.02 -11.27
N ILE A 57 -6.72 -17.76 -10.70
CA ILE A 57 -7.42 -16.48 -10.81
C ILE A 57 -7.15 -15.71 -9.52
N ILE A 58 -6.69 -14.49 -9.67
CA ILE A 58 -6.38 -13.60 -8.54
C ILE A 58 -7.42 -12.49 -8.47
N LEU A 59 -8.01 -12.28 -7.30
CA LEU A 59 -8.78 -11.07 -6.98
C LEU A 59 -7.84 -10.07 -6.34
N GLU A 60 -7.62 -8.92 -6.96
CA GLU A 60 -6.87 -7.83 -6.35
C GLU A 60 -7.79 -6.76 -5.77
N VAL A 61 -7.60 -6.46 -4.49
CA VAL A 61 -8.41 -5.50 -3.73
C VAL A 61 -7.63 -4.21 -3.53
N GLY A 62 -8.14 -3.11 -4.12
CA GLY A 62 -7.49 -1.81 -4.10
C GLY A 62 -6.24 -1.77 -4.97
N CYS A 63 -6.40 -2.07 -6.28
CA CYS A 63 -5.26 -2.17 -7.19
C CYS A 63 -4.57 -0.82 -7.46
N GLY A 64 -5.21 0.30 -7.11
CA GLY A 64 -4.71 1.62 -7.41
C GLY A 64 -4.45 1.79 -8.91
N PRO A 65 -3.33 2.42 -9.31
CA PRO A 65 -2.93 2.52 -10.72
C PRO A 65 -2.32 1.22 -11.29
N GLY A 66 -2.51 0.07 -10.63
CA GLY A 66 -1.99 -1.23 -11.10
C GLY A 66 -0.54 -1.52 -10.73
N THR A 67 -0.05 -0.94 -9.63
CA THR A 67 1.36 -1.08 -9.22
C THR A 67 1.76 -2.55 -8.99
N PRO A 68 1.08 -3.36 -8.14
CA PRO A 68 1.36 -4.80 -8.06
C PRO A 68 0.71 -5.59 -9.21
N THR A 69 -0.43 -5.13 -9.74
CA THR A 69 -1.15 -5.79 -10.84
C THR A 69 -0.23 -6.13 -12.01
N THR A 70 0.55 -5.13 -12.47
CA THR A 70 1.48 -5.33 -13.59
C THR A 70 2.54 -6.40 -13.32
N SER A 71 2.96 -6.57 -12.06
CA SER A 71 3.95 -7.57 -11.66
C SER A 71 3.37 -8.98 -11.74
N PHE A 72 2.17 -9.20 -11.18
CA PHE A 72 1.50 -10.50 -11.25
C PHE A 72 1.00 -10.83 -12.67
N ALA A 73 0.45 -9.85 -13.39
CA ALA A 73 0.03 -10.01 -14.77
C ALA A 73 1.19 -10.37 -15.72
N SER A 74 2.43 -9.89 -15.42
CA SER A 74 3.62 -10.27 -16.18
C SER A 74 3.99 -11.77 -16.06
N LEU A 75 3.43 -12.45 -15.05
CA LEU A 75 3.54 -13.90 -14.84
C LEU A 75 2.37 -14.68 -15.47
N ALA A 76 1.55 -14.01 -16.27
CA ALA A 76 0.40 -14.55 -17.01
C ALA A 76 -0.74 -15.07 -16.10
N PHE A 77 -0.93 -14.46 -14.92
CA PHE A 77 -2.13 -14.73 -14.13
C PHE A 77 -3.34 -13.96 -14.65
N SER A 78 -4.51 -14.61 -14.59
CA SER A 78 -5.81 -13.94 -14.78
C SER A 78 -6.15 -13.15 -13.51
N MET A 79 -6.51 -11.87 -13.67
CA MET A 79 -6.75 -10.99 -12.52
C MET A 79 -8.07 -10.24 -12.67
N ILE A 80 -8.85 -10.20 -11.59
CA ILE A 80 -9.96 -9.25 -11.39
C ILE A 80 -9.50 -8.24 -10.35
N CYS A 81 -9.42 -6.96 -10.75
CA CYS A 81 -8.86 -5.90 -9.93
C CYS A 81 -9.94 -4.89 -9.57
N LEU A 82 -10.14 -4.66 -8.28
CA LEU A 82 -11.14 -3.73 -7.76
C LEU A 82 -10.45 -2.44 -7.30
N GLU A 83 -10.99 -1.28 -7.71
CA GLU A 83 -10.47 0.02 -7.32
C GLU A 83 -11.60 1.06 -7.27
N PRO A 84 -11.81 1.75 -6.15
CA PRO A 84 -12.88 2.74 -6.04
C PRO A 84 -12.61 4.06 -6.77
N SER A 85 -11.35 4.47 -6.99
CA SER A 85 -11.01 5.69 -7.72
C SER A 85 -11.09 5.46 -9.22
N LEU A 86 -11.89 6.26 -9.93
CA LEU A 86 -12.00 6.19 -11.39
C LEU A 86 -10.67 6.52 -12.08
N GLU A 87 -9.99 7.56 -11.60
CA GLU A 87 -8.70 8.01 -12.15
C GLU A 87 -7.62 6.95 -11.98
N ALA A 88 -7.58 6.28 -10.82
CA ALA A 88 -6.66 5.16 -10.60
C ALA A 88 -7.02 3.95 -11.49
N CYS A 89 -8.31 3.64 -11.69
CA CYS A 89 -8.76 2.60 -12.62
C CYS A 89 -8.31 2.88 -14.06
N GLU A 90 -8.41 4.12 -14.51
CA GLU A 90 -7.98 4.50 -15.87
C GLU A 90 -6.48 4.29 -16.05
N LEU A 91 -5.67 4.68 -15.06
CA LEU A 91 -4.24 4.42 -15.05
C LEU A 91 -3.93 2.92 -15.00
N ALA A 92 -4.65 2.15 -14.17
CA ALA A 92 -4.48 0.69 -14.10
C ALA A 92 -4.75 0.02 -15.44
N ARG A 93 -5.84 0.41 -16.13
CA ARG A 93 -6.16 -0.09 -17.48
C ARG A 93 -5.07 0.26 -18.50
N GLN A 94 -4.54 1.48 -18.45
CA GLN A 94 -3.42 1.88 -19.32
C GLN A 94 -2.16 1.07 -19.01
N ASN A 95 -1.78 0.96 -17.74
CA ASN A 95 -0.59 0.22 -17.32
C ASN A 95 -0.68 -1.28 -17.61
N CYS A 96 -1.89 -1.83 -17.60
CA CYS A 96 -2.16 -3.24 -17.85
C CYS A 96 -2.62 -3.53 -19.29
N ALA A 97 -2.64 -2.56 -20.21
CA ALA A 97 -3.18 -2.72 -21.57
C ALA A 97 -2.57 -3.87 -22.38
N LYS A 98 -1.35 -4.28 -22.09
CA LYS A 98 -0.67 -5.41 -22.73
C LYS A 98 -1.02 -6.78 -22.11
N TYR A 99 -1.80 -6.82 -21.04
CA TYR A 99 -2.20 -8.04 -20.33
C TYR A 99 -3.70 -8.28 -20.51
N PRO A 100 -4.11 -9.11 -21.49
CA PRO A 100 -5.52 -9.29 -21.86
C PRO A 100 -6.37 -9.95 -20.77
N ASP A 101 -5.72 -10.68 -19.84
CA ASP A 101 -6.38 -11.43 -18.77
C ASP A 101 -6.55 -10.60 -17.47
N VAL A 102 -6.36 -9.27 -17.56
CA VAL A 102 -6.56 -8.34 -16.44
C VAL A 102 -7.83 -7.53 -16.66
N GLU A 103 -8.81 -7.70 -15.77
CA GLU A 103 -10.03 -6.91 -15.73
C GLU A 103 -9.99 -5.92 -14.57
N VAL A 104 -10.17 -4.60 -14.84
CA VAL A 104 -10.23 -3.55 -13.80
C VAL A 104 -11.65 -3.04 -13.65
N LYS A 105 -12.24 -3.24 -12.46
CA LYS A 105 -13.59 -2.80 -12.07
C LYS A 105 -13.51 -1.58 -11.17
N ASN A 106 -14.26 -0.51 -11.53
CA ASN A 106 -14.37 0.68 -10.68
C ASN A 106 -15.46 0.46 -9.63
N ILE A 107 -15.10 -0.19 -8.54
CA ILE A 107 -16.00 -0.54 -7.43
C ILE A 107 -15.18 -0.72 -6.14
N THR A 108 -15.80 -0.48 -4.99
CA THR A 108 -15.20 -0.83 -3.70
C THR A 108 -15.29 -2.33 -3.43
N PHE A 109 -14.40 -2.86 -2.60
CA PHE A 109 -14.50 -4.28 -2.21
C PHE A 109 -15.77 -4.55 -1.42
N GLU A 110 -16.24 -3.60 -0.63
CA GLU A 110 -17.47 -3.71 0.16
C GLU A 110 -18.71 -3.84 -0.73
N GLU A 111 -18.80 -3.06 -1.83
CA GLU A 111 -19.92 -3.05 -2.77
C GLU A 111 -19.84 -4.14 -3.84
N TRP A 112 -18.64 -4.68 -4.09
CA TRP A 112 -18.46 -5.73 -5.08
C TRP A 112 -19.30 -6.97 -4.72
N GLU A 113 -20.06 -7.47 -5.69
CA GLU A 113 -20.86 -8.68 -5.53
C GLU A 113 -19.93 -9.90 -5.40
N LEU A 114 -20.04 -10.60 -4.28
CA LEU A 114 -19.18 -11.75 -3.97
C LEU A 114 -19.34 -12.86 -5.00
N GLU A 115 -18.24 -13.28 -5.58
CA GLU A 115 -18.12 -14.50 -6.38
C GLU A 115 -17.46 -15.58 -5.49
N PRO A 116 -18.25 -16.44 -4.81
CA PRO A 116 -17.73 -17.34 -3.80
C PRO A 116 -16.85 -18.43 -4.40
N THR A 117 -15.81 -18.84 -3.68
CA THR A 117 -14.94 -19.98 -3.99
C THR A 117 -14.36 -19.97 -5.42
N LYS A 118 -14.07 -18.76 -5.93
CA LYS A 118 -13.61 -18.56 -7.31
C LYS A 118 -12.11 -18.32 -7.43
N PHE A 119 -11.50 -17.72 -6.40
CA PHE A 119 -10.15 -17.18 -6.50
C PHE A 119 -9.14 -18.06 -5.77
N LYS A 120 -8.02 -18.35 -6.42
CA LYS A 120 -6.88 -19.02 -5.79
C LYS A 120 -6.16 -18.11 -4.80
N ALA A 121 -6.14 -16.81 -5.10
CA ALA A 121 -5.62 -15.80 -4.19
C ALA A 121 -6.50 -14.55 -4.16
N VAL A 122 -6.60 -13.95 -2.96
CA VAL A 122 -7.00 -12.54 -2.77
C VAL A 122 -5.74 -11.77 -2.47
N LEU A 123 -5.37 -10.86 -3.37
CA LEU A 123 -4.20 -9.97 -3.27
C LEU A 123 -4.65 -8.58 -2.84
N SER A 124 -3.93 -7.96 -1.93
CA SER A 124 -4.08 -6.53 -1.67
C SER A 124 -2.72 -5.92 -1.33
N ALA A 125 -2.38 -4.81 -1.98
CA ALA A 125 -1.08 -4.18 -1.80
C ALA A 125 -1.23 -2.76 -1.25
N THR A 126 -0.87 -2.57 0.01
CA THR A 126 -0.99 -1.30 0.75
C THR A 126 -2.41 -0.70 0.68
N ALA A 127 -3.43 -1.55 0.63
CA ALA A 127 -4.83 -1.12 0.51
C ALA A 127 -5.79 -1.78 1.52
N PHE A 128 -5.55 -3.02 1.94
CA PHE A 128 -6.49 -3.80 2.76
C PHE A 128 -6.84 -3.16 4.10
N HIS A 129 -5.92 -2.38 4.66
CA HIS A 129 -6.13 -1.63 5.91
C HIS A 129 -7.21 -0.52 5.82
N TRP A 130 -7.68 -0.22 4.62
CA TRP A 130 -8.78 0.72 4.42
C TRP A 130 -10.16 0.07 4.53
N ILE A 131 -10.24 -1.24 4.58
CA ILE A 131 -11.49 -2.00 4.65
C ILE A 131 -11.74 -2.36 6.11
N PRO A 132 -12.97 -2.18 6.64
CA PRO A 132 -13.31 -2.63 7.98
C PRO A 132 -12.99 -4.12 8.14
N PRO A 133 -12.22 -4.53 9.17
CA PRO A 133 -11.77 -5.92 9.34
C PRO A 133 -12.92 -6.92 9.36
N GLU A 134 -14.06 -6.54 9.95
CA GLU A 134 -15.28 -7.35 10.05
C GLU A 134 -15.96 -7.60 8.69
N ILE A 135 -15.62 -6.82 7.66
CA ILE A 135 -16.07 -7.02 6.27
C ILE A 135 -14.95 -7.66 5.46
N GLY A 136 -13.75 -7.11 5.54
CA GLY A 136 -12.64 -7.46 4.66
C GLY A 136 -12.22 -8.92 4.76
N TYR A 137 -11.89 -9.38 5.95
CA TYR A 137 -11.38 -10.75 6.12
C TYR A 137 -12.43 -11.84 5.84
N PRO A 138 -13.68 -11.75 6.35
CA PRO A 138 -14.71 -12.73 5.99
C PRO A 138 -14.97 -12.78 4.48
N LYS A 139 -15.14 -11.60 3.84
CA LYS A 139 -15.43 -11.54 2.40
C LYS A 139 -14.27 -12.05 1.54
N ALA A 140 -13.02 -11.79 1.94
CA ALA A 140 -11.84 -12.33 1.28
C ALA A 140 -11.80 -13.87 1.40
N ALA A 141 -12.07 -14.41 2.59
CA ALA A 141 -12.13 -15.85 2.78
C ALA A 141 -13.25 -16.52 1.97
N ASP A 142 -14.42 -15.89 1.89
CA ASP A 142 -15.56 -16.43 1.14
C ASP A 142 -15.32 -16.35 -0.38
N ALA A 143 -14.54 -15.40 -0.88
CA ALA A 143 -14.12 -15.31 -2.28
C ALA A 143 -13.09 -16.38 -2.68
N LEU A 144 -12.26 -16.82 -1.73
CA LEU A 144 -11.23 -17.82 -1.95
C LEU A 144 -11.81 -19.23 -2.12
N GLU A 145 -11.26 -19.98 -3.05
CA GLU A 145 -11.47 -21.44 -3.13
C GLU A 145 -10.87 -22.15 -1.89
N ASP A 146 -11.15 -23.44 -1.74
CA ASP A 146 -10.54 -24.24 -0.68
C ASP A 146 -9.02 -24.25 -0.83
N ASN A 147 -8.31 -24.05 0.28
CA ASN A 147 -6.85 -23.85 0.32
C ASN A 147 -6.35 -22.61 -0.45
N GLY A 148 -7.22 -21.66 -0.77
CA GLY A 148 -6.83 -20.38 -1.34
C GLY A 148 -6.08 -19.51 -0.31
N SER A 149 -5.34 -18.52 -0.79
CA SER A 149 -4.46 -17.67 0.04
C SER A 149 -4.84 -16.21 -0.01
N LEU A 150 -4.81 -15.56 1.15
CA LEU A 150 -4.80 -14.10 1.27
C LEU A 150 -3.34 -13.62 1.21
N ILE A 151 -3.02 -12.74 0.26
CA ILE A 151 -1.69 -12.16 0.05
C ILE A 151 -1.79 -10.65 0.34
N LEU A 152 -1.18 -10.21 1.42
CA LEU A 152 -1.13 -8.79 1.79
C LEU A 152 0.28 -8.27 1.58
N MET A 153 0.49 -7.46 0.54
CA MET A 153 1.78 -6.83 0.27
C MET A 153 1.82 -5.42 0.86
N LEU A 154 2.98 -5.02 1.36
CA LEU A 154 3.18 -3.73 2.01
C LEU A 154 4.52 -3.13 1.61
N ASN A 155 4.50 -1.87 1.19
CA ASN A 155 5.65 -0.99 1.23
C ASN A 155 5.45 -0.02 2.40
N MET A 156 6.29 -0.12 3.41
CA MET A 156 6.27 0.83 4.53
C MET A 156 6.68 2.22 4.03
N GLN A 157 6.41 3.24 4.82
CA GLN A 157 6.76 4.60 4.42
C GLN A 157 8.27 4.71 4.22
N ALA A 158 8.67 5.18 3.03
CA ALA A 158 10.06 5.44 2.73
C ALA A 158 10.56 6.63 3.55
N GLN A 159 11.72 6.47 4.18
CA GLN A 159 12.34 7.47 5.03
C GLN A 159 13.75 7.78 4.56
N PRO A 160 14.15 9.05 4.57
CA PRO A 160 15.53 9.44 4.29
C PRO A 160 16.46 9.02 5.43
N ASP A 161 17.75 9.09 5.19
CA ASP A 161 18.75 8.92 6.23
C ASP A 161 18.52 9.91 7.40
N TYR A 162 18.97 9.50 8.58
CA TYR A 162 18.69 10.24 9.81
C TYR A 162 19.20 11.69 9.79
N GLU A 163 20.30 11.95 9.11
CA GLU A 163 20.84 13.31 8.94
C GLU A 163 19.88 14.20 8.13
N VAL A 164 19.37 13.68 7.01
CA VAL A 164 18.35 14.37 6.20
C VAL A 164 17.06 14.54 6.98
N TYR A 165 16.64 13.48 7.70
CA TYR A 165 15.48 13.58 8.59
C TYR A 165 15.61 14.72 9.61
N GLN A 166 16.78 14.93 10.24
CA GLN A 166 16.97 16.00 11.21
C GLN A 166 16.73 17.38 10.59
N VAL A 167 17.16 17.59 9.35
CA VAL A 167 16.87 18.82 8.59
C VAL A 167 15.37 18.99 8.38
N LEU A 168 14.69 17.95 7.93
CA LEU A 168 13.24 17.97 7.68
C LEU A 168 12.44 18.11 8.97
N HIS A 169 12.92 17.52 10.07
CA HIS A 169 12.25 17.58 11.37
C HIS A 169 12.06 19.04 11.86
N GLN A 170 13.03 19.91 11.63
CA GLN A 170 12.89 21.33 11.97
C GLN A 170 11.74 22.00 11.20
N VAL A 171 11.58 21.65 9.93
CA VAL A 171 10.47 22.14 9.10
C VAL A 171 9.12 21.59 9.59
N TYR A 172 9.06 20.29 9.89
CA TYR A 172 7.84 19.67 10.41
C TYR A 172 7.40 20.28 11.73
N GLN A 173 8.33 20.57 12.66
CA GLN A 173 7.98 21.17 13.94
C GLN A 173 7.27 22.52 13.80
N ILE A 174 7.53 23.27 12.73
CA ILE A 174 6.92 24.57 12.45
C ILE A 174 5.58 24.42 11.71
N HIS A 175 5.54 23.57 10.65
CA HIS A 175 4.43 23.54 9.69
C HIS A 175 3.46 22.39 9.90
N ALA A 176 3.91 21.23 10.43
CA ALA A 176 3.09 20.05 10.62
C ALA A 176 3.70 19.09 11.66
N PRO A 177 3.71 19.46 12.96
CA PRO A 177 4.41 18.67 14.00
C PRO A 177 3.99 17.20 14.09
N SER A 178 2.74 16.90 13.74
CA SER A 178 2.21 15.53 13.73
C SER A 178 2.83 14.62 12.68
N LEU A 179 3.48 15.16 11.64
CA LEU A 179 4.10 14.41 10.54
C LEU A 179 5.61 14.20 10.73
N GLY A 180 6.23 14.90 11.67
CA GLY A 180 7.67 14.92 11.87
C GLY A 180 8.19 13.79 12.76
N GLN A 181 7.62 12.61 12.73
CA GLN A 181 8.10 11.47 13.53
C GLN A 181 8.95 10.54 12.66
N TYR A 182 10.14 10.19 13.17
CA TYR A 182 11.00 9.19 12.56
C TYR A 182 10.62 7.80 13.08
N GLU A 183 10.36 6.89 12.16
CA GLU A 183 10.19 5.49 12.52
C GLU A 183 11.53 4.75 12.42
N THR A 184 12.02 4.22 13.53
CA THR A 184 13.19 3.34 13.48
C THR A 184 12.87 2.08 12.67
N ARG A 185 13.90 1.41 12.14
CA ARG A 185 13.73 0.15 11.42
C ARG A 185 12.99 -0.89 12.27
N GLU A 186 13.35 -1.00 13.54
CA GLU A 186 12.69 -1.90 14.48
C GLU A 186 11.18 -1.58 14.63
N THR A 187 10.83 -0.30 14.66
CA THR A 187 9.42 0.13 14.70
C THR A 187 8.70 -0.25 13.41
N GLN A 188 9.31 -0.04 12.24
CA GLN A 188 8.75 -0.45 10.95
C GLN A 188 8.53 -1.95 10.89
N GLU A 189 9.50 -2.77 11.30
CA GLU A 189 9.38 -4.23 11.36
C GLU A 189 8.26 -4.68 12.30
N LYS A 190 8.17 -4.08 13.49
CA LYS A 190 7.09 -4.37 14.43
C LYS A 190 5.72 -4.04 13.84
N ASN A 191 5.59 -2.87 13.22
CA ASN A 191 4.36 -2.44 12.58
C ASN A 191 3.99 -3.36 11.40
N PHE A 192 4.97 -3.70 10.56
CA PHE A 192 4.79 -4.65 9.47
C PHE A 192 4.27 -6.00 9.97
N ARG A 193 4.94 -6.63 10.95
CA ARG A 193 4.54 -7.94 11.49
C ARG A 193 3.15 -7.91 12.15
N SER A 194 2.80 -6.79 12.79
CA SER A 194 1.48 -6.62 13.42
C SER A 194 0.36 -6.62 12.39
N PHE A 195 0.62 -6.16 11.17
CA PHE A 195 -0.40 -6.14 10.12
C PHE A 195 -0.87 -7.54 9.71
N GLY A 196 0.06 -8.49 9.57
CA GLY A 196 -0.28 -9.87 9.22
C GLY A 196 -1.15 -10.58 10.26
N LYS A 197 -1.03 -10.20 11.55
CA LYS A 197 -1.81 -10.81 12.63
C LYS A 197 -3.31 -10.60 12.50
N PHE A 198 -3.76 -9.49 11.92
CA PHE A 198 -5.19 -9.24 11.74
C PHE A 198 -5.88 -10.31 10.89
N ALA A 199 -5.18 -10.93 9.94
CA ALA A 199 -5.72 -12.05 9.17
C ALA A 199 -6.02 -13.25 10.08
N ILE A 200 -5.09 -13.60 10.97
CA ILE A 200 -5.26 -14.71 11.93
C ILE A 200 -6.34 -14.38 12.97
N ASP A 201 -6.31 -13.17 13.52
CA ASP A 201 -7.26 -12.72 14.55
C ASP A 201 -8.71 -12.68 14.02
N SER A 202 -8.90 -12.61 12.71
CA SER A 202 -10.22 -12.72 12.07
C SER A 202 -10.88 -14.11 12.24
N GLY A 203 -10.10 -15.15 12.59
CA GLY A 203 -10.55 -16.53 12.67
C GLY A 203 -10.91 -17.17 11.33
N ARG A 204 -10.54 -16.53 10.20
CA ARG A 204 -10.84 -17.03 8.84
C ARG A 204 -9.60 -17.54 8.11
N PHE A 205 -8.41 -17.30 8.67
CA PHE A 205 -7.12 -17.64 8.07
C PHE A 205 -6.18 -18.29 9.09
N GLN A 206 -5.27 -19.11 8.58
CA GLN A 206 -4.25 -19.84 9.33
C GLN A 206 -2.90 -19.82 8.60
N ASP A 207 -1.86 -20.41 9.16
CA ASP A 207 -0.54 -20.63 8.54
C ASP A 207 0.10 -19.33 8.01
N LEU A 208 0.12 -18.29 8.86
CA LEU A 208 0.70 -16.99 8.49
C LEU A 208 2.20 -17.09 8.22
N ILE A 209 2.60 -16.75 7.01
CA ILE A 209 4.00 -16.57 6.60
C ILE A 209 4.22 -15.09 6.30
N SER A 210 5.31 -14.52 6.80
CA SER A 210 5.69 -13.13 6.57
C SER A 210 7.15 -13.06 6.14
N GLU A 211 7.42 -12.38 5.03
CA GLU A 211 8.78 -12.11 4.55
C GLU A 211 8.92 -10.64 4.18
N GLU A 212 10.06 -10.03 4.50
CA GLU A 212 10.37 -8.63 4.22
C GLU A 212 11.77 -8.44 3.66
N LEU A 213 11.97 -7.34 2.93
CA LEU A 213 13.25 -6.87 2.40
C LEU A 213 13.41 -5.39 2.71
N VAL A 214 14.61 -4.97 3.09
CA VAL A 214 15.01 -3.57 3.07
C VAL A 214 15.30 -3.16 1.62
N CYS A 215 14.65 -2.11 1.17
CA CYS A 215 14.82 -1.54 -0.15
C CYS A 215 15.34 -0.11 -0.04
N GLU A 216 16.21 0.28 -0.95
CA GLU A 216 16.77 1.60 -1.06
C GLU A 216 16.41 2.18 -2.43
N VAL A 217 16.17 3.48 -2.49
CA VAL A 217 15.86 4.19 -3.73
C VAL A 217 16.30 5.64 -3.62
N SER A 218 16.89 6.13 -4.71
CA SER A 218 17.29 7.53 -4.85
C SER A 218 16.18 8.30 -5.55
N TYR A 219 15.78 9.43 -4.98
CA TYR A 219 14.81 10.35 -5.56
C TYR A 219 15.46 11.71 -5.82
N THR A 220 15.09 12.35 -6.92
CA THR A 220 15.28 13.80 -7.01
C THR A 220 14.45 14.49 -5.92
N ILE A 221 14.80 15.72 -5.56
CA ILE A 221 13.99 16.50 -4.60
C ILE A 221 12.51 16.59 -5.05
N ASN A 222 12.29 16.80 -6.37
CA ASN A 222 10.93 16.85 -6.91
C ASN A 222 10.17 15.54 -6.75
N ASP A 223 10.81 14.41 -7.03
CA ASP A 223 10.16 13.10 -6.93
C ASP A 223 9.94 12.71 -5.47
N TYR A 224 10.86 13.06 -4.56
CA TYR A 224 10.66 12.85 -3.12
C TYR A 224 9.48 13.65 -2.58
N LEU A 225 9.38 14.93 -2.93
CA LEU A 225 8.22 15.74 -2.56
C LEU A 225 6.93 15.20 -3.19
N THR A 226 6.99 14.73 -4.44
CA THR A 226 5.87 14.04 -5.08
C THR A 226 5.49 12.77 -4.32
N LEU A 227 6.45 11.96 -3.88
CA LEU A 227 6.19 10.79 -3.03
C LEU A 227 5.47 11.19 -1.76
N LEU A 228 5.97 12.19 -1.03
CA LEU A 228 5.33 12.67 0.22
C LEU A 228 3.89 13.10 -0.02
N SER A 229 3.60 13.80 -1.11
CA SER A 229 2.24 14.28 -1.45
C SER A 229 1.23 13.15 -1.66
N THR A 230 1.68 11.92 -1.86
CA THR A 230 0.82 10.73 -2.04
C THR A 230 0.48 10.01 -0.74
N TYR A 231 1.10 10.38 0.38
CA TYR A 231 0.79 9.78 1.67
C TYR A 231 -0.44 10.45 2.29
N SER A 232 -1.37 9.64 2.80
CA SER A 232 -2.64 10.11 3.37
C SER A 232 -2.49 11.21 4.44
N PRO A 233 -1.50 11.20 5.35
CA PRO A 233 -1.35 12.29 6.31
C PRO A 233 -1.05 13.65 5.68
N TYR A 234 -0.35 13.68 4.54
CA TYR A 234 -0.07 14.94 3.81
C TYR A 234 -1.28 15.38 2.98
N ILE A 235 -2.00 14.42 2.39
CA ILE A 235 -3.24 14.73 1.64
C ILE A 235 -4.30 15.33 2.57
N ALA A 236 -4.37 14.85 3.81
CA ALA A 236 -5.33 15.31 4.82
C ALA A 236 -5.07 16.72 5.35
N LEU A 237 -3.89 17.31 5.11
CA LEU A 237 -3.61 18.69 5.50
C LEU A 237 -4.50 19.66 4.71
N GLU A 238 -4.92 20.73 5.36
CA GLU A 238 -5.51 21.87 4.68
C GLU A 238 -4.56 22.42 3.62
N GLN A 239 -5.09 22.85 2.47
CA GLN A 239 -4.31 23.25 1.30
C GLN A 239 -3.23 24.26 1.65
N GLN A 240 -3.58 25.33 2.37
CA GLN A 240 -2.64 26.40 2.74
C GLN A 240 -1.47 25.87 3.60
N ASN A 241 -1.76 25.00 4.57
CA ASN A 241 -0.76 24.40 5.44
C ASN A 241 0.14 23.43 4.64
N ARG A 242 -0.45 22.64 3.76
CA ARG A 242 0.27 21.73 2.88
C ARG A 242 1.22 22.51 1.95
N ASP A 243 0.73 23.55 1.28
CA ASP A 243 1.54 24.35 0.35
C ASP A 243 2.73 25.01 1.09
N SER A 244 2.49 25.56 2.28
CA SER A 244 3.54 26.14 3.14
C SER A 244 4.56 25.09 3.57
N LEU A 245 4.10 23.91 3.99
CA LEU A 245 4.98 22.78 4.36
C LEU A 245 5.86 22.36 3.18
N PHE A 246 5.27 22.14 2.00
CA PHE A 246 6.03 21.67 0.84
C PHE A 246 7.03 22.71 0.32
N ALA A 247 6.69 24.00 0.38
CA ALA A 247 7.63 25.06 0.05
C ALA A 247 8.85 25.06 1.01
N ALA A 248 8.60 24.94 2.32
CA ALA A 248 9.66 24.92 3.34
C ALA A 248 10.50 23.62 3.27
N LEU A 249 9.87 22.45 3.01
CA LEU A 249 10.60 21.20 2.78
C LEU A 249 11.52 21.29 1.56
N ARG A 250 11.04 21.87 0.46
CA ARG A 250 11.85 22.10 -0.73
C ARG A 250 13.07 22.96 -0.43
N GLU A 251 12.89 24.12 0.19
CA GLU A 251 13.99 25.02 0.54
C GLU A 251 15.04 24.31 1.42
N ALA A 252 14.56 23.58 2.43
CA ALA A 252 15.44 22.84 3.33
C ALA A 252 16.25 21.75 2.60
N LEU A 253 15.62 20.99 1.68
CA LEU A 253 16.28 19.95 0.92
C LEU A 253 17.28 20.53 -0.10
N GLU A 254 16.91 21.55 -0.85
CA GLU A 254 17.80 22.23 -1.82
C GLU A 254 19.04 22.82 -1.15
N LYS A 255 18.90 23.30 0.08
CA LYS A 255 20.01 23.87 0.85
C LYS A 255 20.96 22.82 1.43
N ASN A 256 20.47 21.60 1.77
CA ASN A 256 21.21 20.66 2.60
C ASN A 256 21.50 19.31 1.95
N CYS A 257 20.80 18.91 0.87
CA CYS A 257 20.81 17.53 0.39
C CYS A 257 21.32 17.33 -1.05
N GLY A 258 21.81 18.38 -1.73
CA GLY A 258 22.27 18.25 -3.13
C GLY A 258 21.13 17.94 -4.10
N GLU A 259 21.38 17.10 -5.12
CA GLU A 259 20.42 16.83 -6.21
C GLU A 259 19.48 15.66 -5.94
N SER A 260 19.88 14.73 -5.07
CA SER A 260 19.12 13.50 -4.76
C SER A 260 19.07 13.21 -3.28
N ILE A 261 18.08 12.44 -2.90
CA ILE A 261 17.80 11.99 -1.55
C ILE A 261 17.72 10.47 -1.57
N GLU A 262 18.62 9.84 -0.82
CA GLU A 262 18.54 8.41 -0.58
C GLU A 262 17.49 8.13 0.49
N VAL A 263 16.56 7.23 0.19
CA VAL A 263 15.56 6.77 1.14
C VAL A 263 15.54 5.27 1.23
N SER A 264 15.19 4.76 2.40
CA SER A 264 15.02 3.33 2.61
C SER A 264 13.61 3.02 3.12
N TYR A 265 13.10 1.85 2.76
CA TYR A 265 11.80 1.35 3.20
C TYR A 265 11.81 -0.16 3.34
N LEU A 266 10.87 -0.67 4.12
CA LEU A 266 10.61 -2.09 4.22
C LEU A 266 9.55 -2.47 3.19
N SER A 267 9.85 -3.41 2.31
CA SER A 267 8.90 -4.03 1.38
C SER A 267 8.69 -5.48 1.79
N GLY A 268 7.46 -5.96 1.82
CA GLY A 268 7.22 -7.35 2.21
C GLY A 268 5.80 -7.81 1.95
N PHE A 269 5.51 -9.02 2.40
CA PHE A 269 4.19 -9.61 2.32
C PHE A 269 3.84 -10.44 3.55
N HIS A 270 2.54 -10.62 3.72
CA HIS A 270 1.94 -11.61 4.61
C HIS A 270 1.08 -12.54 3.76
N ILE A 271 1.23 -13.84 3.93
CA ILE A 271 0.40 -14.84 3.29
C ILE A 271 -0.24 -15.68 4.36
N ALA A 272 -1.56 -15.85 4.28
CA ALA A 272 -2.30 -16.71 5.18
C ALA A 272 -3.30 -17.56 4.37
N ARG A 273 -3.44 -18.84 4.73
CA ARG A 273 -4.36 -19.76 4.07
C ARG A 273 -5.77 -19.66 4.64
N LYS A 274 -6.78 -19.78 3.80
CA LYS A 274 -8.17 -19.94 4.21
C LYS A 274 -8.31 -21.20 5.07
N ILE A 275 -9.08 -21.08 6.19
CA ILE A 275 -9.49 -22.21 7.04
C ILE A 275 -10.63 -22.99 6.38
#